data_dd74f00f8d6f9e5477342d8c40faac24
#
_entry.id   dd74f00f8d6f9e5477342d8c40faac24
#
_cell.length_a   1.000
_cell.length_b   1.000
_cell.length_c   1.000
_cell.angle_alpha   90.00
_cell.angle_beta   90.00
_cell.angle_gamma   90.00
#
_symmetry.space_group_name_H-M   'P 1'
#
loop_
_entity.id
_entity.type
_entity.pdbx_description
1 polymer ?
#
loop_
_entity_poly.entity_id
_entity_poly.type
_entity_poly.pdbx_seq_one_letter_code
_entity_poly.pdbx_strand_id
1 'polypeptide(L)'
;MKRICIAISSNDKDTTMHLEIYAPEYKGDLKGLIQICHGMTEYMGRYVEFAKYFTSRGYIVFGNDIISHGHSTTPRSSCLYINDWNDTVKDMVSAREYVVRKYPNLPIYLLGFSLGSFIVRTNADLTPYKKEILIGTGAQSAFLMRIMRTWIGKKYTGKMSCASDKIYDLMFGTYGKKFKGRPANYWLLTDNEKRKEI
;
A
#
# COMPACT_ATOMS: atom_id res chain seq x y z
N MET A 1 3.78 -0.86 22.92
CA MET A 1 3.85 -1.41 21.55
C MET A 1 5.29 -1.42 21.09
N LYS A 2 5.81 -2.58 20.74
CA LYS A 2 7.13 -2.76 20.14
C LYS A 2 7.03 -2.60 18.63
N ARG A 3 7.86 -1.73 18.02
CA ARG A 3 8.01 -1.58 16.57
C ARG A 3 9.26 -2.32 16.12
N ILE A 4 9.15 -3.13 15.09
CA ILE A 4 10.24 -3.91 14.51
C ILE A 4 10.26 -3.59 13.02
N CYS A 5 11.40 -3.09 12.54
CA CYS A 5 11.61 -2.79 11.12
C CYS A 5 12.61 -3.80 10.55
N ILE A 6 12.31 -4.35 9.40
CA ILE A 6 13.12 -5.41 8.78
C ILE A 6 13.24 -5.09 7.28
N ALA A 7 14.44 -5.24 6.76
CA ALA A 7 14.70 -5.22 5.33
C ALA A 7 14.64 -6.66 4.79
N ILE A 8 13.81 -6.89 3.78
CA ILE A 8 13.65 -8.19 3.11
C ILE A 8 13.86 -7.97 1.61
N SER A 9 14.40 -8.95 0.90
CA SER A 9 14.50 -8.88 -0.56
C SER A 9 13.12 -8.76 -1.18
N SER A 10 12.92 -7.76 -2.04
CA SER A 10 11.73 -7.62 -2.85
C SER A 10 11.75 -8.62 -4.02
N ASN A 11 10.58 -8.91 -4.57
CA ASN A 11 10.45 -9.64 -5.83
C ASN A 11 10.84 -8.76 -7.03
N ASP A 12 10.82 -7.44 -6.90
CA ASP A 12 11.54 -6.54 -7.79
C ASP A 12 13.03 -6.58 -7.43
N LYS A 13 13.86 -7.10 -8.34
CA LYS A 13 15.29 -7.37 -8.13
C LYS A 13 16.11 -6.14 -7.73
N ASP A 14 15.61 -4.95 -8.03
CA ASP A 14 16.31 -3.69 -7.77
C ASP A 14 15.90 -3.05 -6.43
N THR A 15 15.05 -3.72 -5.64
CA THR A 15 14.45 -3.12 -4.44
C THR A 15 14.67 -3.98 -3.20
N THR A 16 14.88 -3.32 -2.07
CA THR A 16 14.76 -3.91 -0.74
C THR A 16 13.41 -3.51 -0.13
N MET A 17 12.61 -4.48 0.22
CA MET A 17 11.31 -4.28 0.84
C MET A 17 11.46 -3.96 2.32
N HIS A 18 10.89 -2.85 2.76
CA HIS A 18 10.80 -2.47 4.16
C HIS A 18 9.53 -3.05 4.77
N LEU A 19 9.69 -3.92 5.77
CA LEU A 19 8.61 -4.55 6.53
C LEU A 19 8.56 -3.95 7.93
N GLU A 20 7.39 -3.47 8.35
CA GLU A 20 7.14 -3.03 9.71
C GLU A 20 6.19 -4.00 10.44
N ILE A 21 6.56 -4.34 11.68
CA ILE A 21 5.76 -5.18 12.56
C ILE A 21 5.57 -4.44 13.88
N TYR A 22 4.34 -4.26 14.26
CA TYR A 22 3.92 -3.68 15.52
C TYR A 22 3.34 -4.79 16.41
N ALA A 23 4.00 -5.08 17.51
CA ALA A 23 3.61 -6.15 18.43
C ALA A 23 3.25 -5.61 19.83
N PRO A 24 2.34 -6.26 20.56
CA PRO A 24 2.11 -5.98 21.97
C PRO A 24 3.38 -6.12 22.79
N GLU A 25 3.56 -5.31 23.83
CA GLU A 25 4.65 -5.46 24.80
C GLU A 25 4.31 -6.40 25.95
N TYR A 26 3.01 -6.63 26.18
CA TYR A 26 2.57 -7.53 27.23
C TYR A 26 2.66 -9.01 26.79
N LYS A 27 2.76 -9.89 27.78
CA LYS A 27 2.88 -11.37 27.57
C LYS A 27 1.51 -12.07 27.55
N GLY A 28 0.45 -11.38 27.14
CA GLY A 28 -0.89 -11.99 27.02
C GLY A 28 -1.07 -12.76 25.71
N ASP A 29 -2.19 -13.47 25.60
CA ASP A 29 -2.53 -14.23 24.41
C ASP A 29 -2.74 -13.34 23.20
N LEU A 30 -2.09 -13.70 22.11
CA LEU A 30 -2.25 -13.04 20.83
C LEU A 30 -3.56 -13.51 20.15
N LYS A 31 -4.36 -12.57 19.67
CA LYS A 31 -5.67 -12.83 19.06
C LYS A 31 -5.63 -12.99 17.55
N GLY A 32 -4.58 -12.49 16.90
CA GLY A 32 -4.44 -12.57 15.46
C GLY A 32 -3.44 -11.58 14.89
N LEU A 33 -3.30 -11.66 13.58
CA LEU A 33 -2.42 -10.84 12.75
C LEU A 33 -3.28 -9.94 11.87
N ILE A 34 -2.91 -8.67 11.74
CA ILE A 34 -3.55 -7.71 10.82
C ILE A 34 -2.48 -7.22 9.86
N GLN A 35 -2.58 -7.64 8.62
CA GLN A 35 -1.74 -7.13 7.55
C GLN A 35 -2.37 -5.90 6.93
N ILE A 36 -1.56 -4.87 6.66
CA ILE A 36 -1.97 -3.64 5.98
C ILE A 36 -1.24 -3.54 4.64
N CYS A 37 -1.99 -3.29 3.58
CA CYS A 37 -1.51 -2.88 2.28
C CYS A 37 -1.95 -1.43 2.07
N HIS A 38 -1.02 -0.49 2.17
CA HIS A 38 -1.28 0.96 2.20
C HIS A 38 -1.64 1.54 0.82
N GLY A 39 -2.07 2.80 0.78
CA GLY A 39 -2.41 3.51 -0.43
C GLY A 39 -1.20 4.11 -1.17
N MET A 40 -1.47 4.70 -2.34
CA MET A 40 -0.49 5.48 -3.07
C MET A 40 -0.04 6.68 -2.22
N THR A 41 1.24 7.02 -2.30
CA THR A 41 1.86 8.10 -1.51
C THR A 41 1.85 7.90 0.01
N GLU A 42 1.53 6.70 0.47
CA GLU A 42 1.57 6.32 1.88
C GLU A 42 2.77 5.40 2.18
N TYR A 43 2.90 5.00 3.44
CA TYR A 43 3.88 4.04 3.95
C TYR A 43 3.41 3.50 5.30
N MET A 44 3.97 2.40 5.77
CA MET A 44 3.51 1.74 6.99
C MET A 44 3.58 2.60 8.24
N GLY A 45 4.53 3.52 8.34
CA GLY A 45 4.64 4.46 9.46
C GLY A 45 3.40 5.33 9.69
N ARG A 46 2.55 5.55 8.68
CA ARG A 46 1.29 6.30 8.83
C ARG A 46 0.22 5.53 9.63
N TYR A 47 0.39 4.23 9.80
CA TYR A 47 -0.57 3.37 10.51
C TYR A 47 -0.21 3.14 11.97
N VAL A 48 0.72 3.93 12.54
CA VAL A 48 1.17 3.81 13.94
C VAL A 48 0.00 3.91 14.92
N GLU A 49 -0.91 4.86 14.75
CA GLU A 49 -2.06 5.02 15.65
C GLU A 49 -3.05 3.86 15.54
N PHE A 50 -3.29 3.38 14.31
CA PHE A 50 -4.04 2.15 14.08
C PHE A 50 -3.37 0.96 14.78
N ALA A 51 -2.06 0.85 14.64
CA ALA A 51 -1.28 -0.23 15.25
C ALA A 51 -1.34 -0.17 16.79
N LYS A 52 -1.23 1.02 17.39
CA LYS A 52 -1.40 1.20 18.85
C LYS A 52 -2.74 0.69 19.33
N TYR A 53 -3.81 1.04 18.63
CA TYR A 53 -5.17 0.62 18.97
C TYR A 53 -5.33 -0.90 18.97
N PHE A 54 -4.84 -1.58 17.94
CA PHE A 54 -5.00 -3.02 17.79
C PHE A 54 -3.99 -3.82 18.63
N THR A 55 -2.77 -3.33 18.80
CA THR A 55 -1.78 -4.00 19.66
C THR A 55 -2.19 -3.96 21.14
N SER A 56 -2.84 -2.87 21.60
CA SER A 56 -3.41 -2.83 22.96
C SER A 56 -4.53 -3.87 23.18
N ARG A 57 -5.05 -4.47 22.11
CA ARG A 57 -6.11 -5.48 22.13
C ARG A 57 -5.64 -6.91 21.80
N GLY A 58 -4.33 -7.11 21.70
CA GLY A 58 -3.73 -8.43 21.48
C GLY A 58 -3.50 -8.81 20.02
N TYR A 59 -3.60 -7.86 19.10
CA TYR A 59 -3.27 -8.12 17.69
C TYR A 59 -1.85 -7.68 17.37
N ILE A 60 -1.21 -8.38 16.45
CA ILE A 60 0.00 -7.91 15.77
C ILE A 60 -0.45 -7.22 14.50
N VAL A 61 0.04 -6.00 14.27
CA VAL A 61 -0.21 -5.25 13.03
C VAL A 61 1.08 -5.20 12.24
N PHE A 62 1.03 -5.47 10.94
CA PHE A 62 2.20 -5.44 10.09
C PHE A 62 1.85 -5.10 8.65
N GLY A 63 2.85 -4.74 7.88
CA GLY A 63 2.78 -4.53 6.44
C GLY A 63 4.12 -4.07 5.91
N ASN A 64 4.28 -4.19 4.61
CA ASN A 64 5.45 -3.65 3.94
C ASN A 64 5.13 -2.32 3.27
N ASP A 65 6.13 -1.47 3.16
CA ASP A 65 6.06 -0.35 2.24
C ASP A 65 6.03 -0.92 0.81
N ILE A 66 5.08 -0.46 0.00
CA ILE A 66 4.95 -0.88 -1.41
C ILE A 66 6.20 -0.41 -2.17
N ILE A 67 6.59 -1.15 -3.21
CA ILE A 67 7.71 -0.79 -4.09
C ILE A 67 7.63 0.71 -4.45
N SER A 68 8.76 1.41 -4.33
CA SER A 68 8.90 2.86 -4.55
C SER A 68 8.11 3.76 -3.59
N HIS A 69 7.66 3.23 -2.47
CA HIS A 69 7.02 3.99 -1.40
C HIS A 69 7.81 3.87 -0.09
N GLY A 70 7.70 4.88 0.78
CA GLY A 70 8.31 4.88 2.10
C GLY A 70 9.79 4.52 2.07
N HIS A 71 10.16 3.46 2.79
CA HIS A 71 11.53 2.96 2.86
C HIS A 71 11.83 1.81 1.86
N SER A 72 10.84 1.35 1.09
CA SER A 72 11.03 0.41 -0.03
C SER A 72 11.44 1.16 -1.30
N THR A 73 12.62 1.77 -1.24
CA THR A 73 13.12 2.65 -2.31
C THR A 73 13.85 1.89 -3.40
N THR A 74 13.74 2.38 -4.62
CA THR A 74 14.52 1.93 -5.77
C THR A 74 15.33 3.09 -6.31
N PRO A 75 16.31 2.87 -7.19
CA PRO A 75 16.92 3.97 -7.93
C PRO A 75 15.93 4.83 -8.73
N ARG A 76 14.70 4.32 -8.93
CA ARG A 76 13.60 4.98 -9.66
C ARG A 76 12.50 5.50 -8.73
N SER A 77 12.71 5.48 -7.42
CA SER A 77 11.68 5.76 -6.41
C SER A 77 11.04 7.15 -6.48
N SER A 78 11.73 8.13 -7.05
CA SER A 78 11.21 9.49 -7.22
C SER A 78 9.90 9.60 -8.01
N CYS A 79 9.51 8.55 -8.73
CA CYS A 79 8.33 8.53 -9.60
C CYS A 79 7.21 7.61 -9.08
N LEU A 80 7.29 7.08 -7.87
CA LEU A 80 6.38 6.04 -7.36
C LEU A 80 6.25 4.87 -8.38
N TYR A 81 7.36 4.51 -9.00
CA TYR A 81 7.40 3.59 -10.13
C TYR A 81 7.26 2.14 -9.67
N ILE A 82 6.30 1.44 -10.22
CA ILE A 82 6.11 -0.01 -10.09
C ILE A 82 6.43 -0.64 -11.45
N ASN A 83 7.49 -1.42 -11.51
CA ASN A 83 7.93 -2.07 -12.75
C ASN A 83 6.99 -3.21 -13.15
N ASP A 84 6.70 -4.12 -12.23
CA ASP A 84 5.72 -5.19 -12.41
C ASP A 84 4.72 -5.19 -11.24
N TRP A 85 3.46 -5.14 -11.59
CA TRP A 85 2.37 -5.24 -10.62
C TRP A 85 2.40 -6.53 -9.81
N ASN A 86 2.76 -7.65 -10.45
CA ASN A 86 2.81 -8.94 -9.80
C ASN A 86 3.90 -9.01 -8.72
N ASP A 87 5.01 -8.30 -8.88
CA ASP A 87 6.06 -8.26 -7.88
C ASP A 87 5.58 -7.55 -6.61
N THR A 88 4.78 -6.50 -6.76
CA THR A 88 4.13 -5.83 -5.61
C THR A 88 3.18 -6.79 -4.87
N VAL A 89 2.42 -7.60 -5.61
CA VAL A 89 1.53 -8.62 -5.02
C VAL A 89 2.34 -9.69 -4.28
N LYS A 90 3.40 -10.19 -4.89
CA LYS A 90 4.31 -11.18 -4.28
C LYS A 90 5.00 -10.64 -3.03
N ASP A 91 5.38 -9.36 -3.02
CA ASP A 91 5.99 -8.72 -1.86
C ASP A 91 5.01 -8.70 -0.67
N MET A 92 3.75 -8.36 -0.91
CA MET A 92 2.71 -8.44 0.11
C MET A 92 2.59 -9.88 0.67
N VAL A 93 2.64 -10.90 -0.19
CA VAL A 93 2.63 -12.32 0.22
C VAL A 93 3.89 -12.69 0.99
N SER A 94 5.06 -12.28 0.54
CA SER A 94 6.34 -12.53 1.22
C SER A 94 6.38 -11.92 2.63
N ALA A 95 5.85 -10.70 2.78
CA ALA A 95 5.69 -10.05 4.08
C ALA A 95 4.78 -10.88 5.02
N ARG A 96 3.65 -11.38 4.50
CA ARG A 96 2.75 -12.26 5.23
C ARG A 96 3.45 -13.54 5.68
N GLU A 97 4.12 -14.23 4.76
CA GLU A 97 4.80 -15.48 5.06
C GLU A 97 5.88 -15.31 6.13
N TYR A 98 6.63 -14.21 6.08
CA TYR A 98 7.62 -13.89 7.11
C TYR A 98 6.97 -13.80 8.50
N VAL A 99 5.86 -13.06 8.61
CA VAL A 99 5.20 -12.83 9.90
C VAL A 99 4.48 -14.08 10.39
N VAL A 100 3.83 -14.84 9.50
CA VAL A 100 3.17 -16.11 9.86
C VAL A 100 4.17 -17.14 10.37
N ARG A 101 5.37 -17.23 9.78
CA ARG A 101 6.44 -18.10 10.32
C ARG A 101 6.87 -17.73 11.74
N LYS A 102 6.88 -16.43 12.03
CA LYS A 102 7.26 -15.91 13.35
C LYS A 102 6.14 -16.05 14.40
N TYR A 103 4.90 -16.01 13.96
CA TYR A 103 3.70 -16.08 14.80
C TYR A 103 2.70 -17.09 14.22
N PRO A 104 2.99 -18.39 14.31
CA PRO A 104 2.16 -19.43 13.70
C PRO A 104 0.80 -19.58 14.40
N ASN A 105 -0.14 -20.19 13.68
CA ASN A 105 -1.47 -20.60 14.20
C ASN A 105 -2.40 -19.45 14.60
N LEU A 106 -2.09 -18.21 14.23
CA LEU A 106 -2.95 -17.07 14.48
C LEU A 106 -3.84 -16.77 13.25
N PRO A 107 -5.11 -16.39 13.46
CA PRO A 107 -5.95 -15.93 12.37
C PRO A 107 -5.36 -14.64 11.79
N ILE A 108 -5.35 -14.55 10.45
CA ILE A 108 -4.82 -13.41 9.74
C ILE A 108 -5.93 -12.65 9.01
N TYR A 109 -5.90 -11.34 9.15
CA TYR A 109 -6.80 -10.38 8.51
C TYR A 109 -6.00 -9.48 7.57
N LEU A 110 -6.60 -9.07 6.47
CA LEU A 110 -5.96 -8.21 5.49
C LEU A 110 -6.77 -6.93 5.30
N LEU A 111 -6.10 -5.78 5.37
CA LEU A 111 -6.68 -4.47 5.09
C LEU A 111 -5.94 -3.85 3.90
N GLY A 112 -6.67 -3.57 2.82
CA GLY A 112 -6.17 -2.82 1.67
C GLY A 112 -6.83 -1.45 1.55
N PHE A 113 -6.02 -0.40 1.48
CA PHE A 113 -6.50 0.96 1.33
C PHE A 113 -6.13 1.52 -0.04
N SER A 114 -7.09 2.08 -0.79
CA SER A 114 -6.87 2.72 -2.09
C SER A 114 -6.04 1.83 -3.04
N LEU A 115 -4.80 2.22 -3.41
CA LEU A 115 -3.88 1.39 -4.20
C LEU A 115 -3.73 -0.01 -3.61
N GLY A 116 -3.54 -0.11 -2.29
CA GLY A 116 -3.43 -1.40 -1.59
C GLY A 116 -4.68 -2.26 -1.73
N SER A 117 -5.87 -1.67 -1.88
CA SER A 117 -7.09 -2.44 -2.12
C SER A 117 -7.10 -3.16 -3.46
N PHE A 118 -6.45 -2.60 -4.48
CA PHE A 118 -6.31 -3.27 -5.79
C PHE A 118 -5.28 -4.41 -5.72
N ILE A 119 -4.19 -4.22 -4.97
CA ILE A 119 -3.18 -5.27 -4.71
C ILE A 119 -3.84 -6.46 -4.01
N VAL A 120 -4.59 -6.19 -2.93
CA VAL A 120 -5.34 -7.22 -2.18
C VAL A 120 -6.29 -7.99 -3.10
N ARG A 121 -7.08 -7.31 -3.91
CA ARG A 121 -8.01 -7.95 -4.85
C ARG A 121 -7.32 -8.84 -5.89
N THR A 122 -6.10 -8.51 -6.31
CA THR A 122 -5.33 -9.34 -7.23
C THR A 122 -4.89 -10.64 -6.57
N ASN A 123 -4.75 -10.65 -5.23
CA ASN A 123 -4.33 -11.82 -4.46
C ASN A 123 -5.49 -12.64 -3.86
N ALA A 124 -6.73 -12.19 -3.99
CA ALA A 124 -7.88 -12.74 -3.26
C ALA A 124 -8.03 -14.26 -3.32
N ASP A 125 -7.65 -14.88 -4.44
CA ASP A 125 -7.76 -16.34 -4.65
C ASP A 125 -6.47 -17.11 -4.32
N LEU A 126 -5.38 -16.41 -4.00
CA LEU A 126 -4.04 -17.04 -3.89
C LEU A 126 -3.63 -17.33 -2.44
N THR A 127 -4.20 -16.60 -1.48
CA THR A 127 -3.72 -16.67 -0.10
C THR A 127 -4.89 -16.54 0.88
N PRO A 128 -5.11 -17.54 1.76
CA PRO A 128 -6.26 -17.51 2.65
C PRO A 128 -6.07 -16.49 3.78
N TYR A 129 -7.01 -15.55 3.87
CA TYR A 129 -7.20 -14.67 5.00
C TYR A 129 -8.55 -14.99 5.66
N LYS A 130 -8.62 -14.79 6.98
CA LYS A 130 -9.89 -14.99 7.70
C LYS A 130 -10.94 -13.96 7.26
N LYS A 131 -10.50 -12.72 7.00
CA LYS A 131 -11.30 -11.64 6.40
C LYS A 131 -10.40 -10.68 5.67
N GLU A 132 -10.94 -10.09 4.61
CA GLU A 132 -10.33 -9.00 3.85
C GLU A 132 -11.22 -7.76 3.97
N ILE A 133 -10.59 -6.60 4.19
CA ILE A 133 -11.24 -5.31 4.32
C ILE A 133 -10.67 -4.40 3.22
N LEU A 134 -11.52 -3.95 2.32
CA LEU A 134 -11.15 -3.08 1.21
C LEU A 134 -11.74 -1.69 1.45
N ILE A 135 -10.88 -0.69 1.54
CA ILE A 135 -11.27 0.71 1.76
C ILE A 135 -10.83 1.53 0.55
N GLY A 136 -11.71 2.37 0.03
CA GLY A 136 -11.42 3.23 -1.12
C GLY A 136 -11.12 2.46 -2.40
N THR A 137 -11.67 1.26 -2.54
CA THR A 137 -11.57 0.46 -3.76
C THR A 137 -12.52 0.98 -4.83
N GLY A 138 -12.24 0.65 -6.08
CA GLY A 138 -13.07 1.02 -7.22
C GLY A 138 -13.09 -0.06 -8.29
N ALA A 139 -13.93 0.12 -9.28
CA ALA A 139 -13.96 -0.69 -10.49
C ALA A 139 -14.22 0.21 -11.70
N GLN A 140 -13.56 -0.11 -12.80
CA GLN A 140 -13.79 0.52 -14.10
C GLN A 140 -14.19 -0.55 -15.11
N SER A 141 -14.94 -0.18 -16.13
CA SER A 141 -15.29 -1.13 -17.16
C SER A 141 -14.04 -1.65 -17.88
N ALA A 142 -13.99 -2.94 -18.17
CA ALA A 142 -12.86 -3.56 -18.86
C ALA A 142 -12.63 -2.91 -20.26
N PHE A 143 -13.70 -2.46 -20.91
CA PHE A 143 -13.62 -1.76 -22.19
C PHE A 143 -12.88 -0.41 -22.05
N LEU A 144 -13.23 0.41 -21.05
CA LEU A 144 -12.56 1.68 -20.79
C LEU A 144 -11.08 1.46 -20.44
N MET A 145 -10.79 0.48 -19.59
CA MET A 145 -9.41 0.15 -19.21
C MET A 145 -8.57 -0.31 -20.41
N ARG A 146 -9.16 -1.06 -21.35
CA ARG A 146 -8.48 -1.47 -22.60
C ARG A 146 -8.14 -0.27 -23.47
N ILE A 147 -9.08 0.66 -23.64
CA ILE A 147 -8.85 1.89 -24.41
C ILE A 147 -7.73 2.73 -23.75
N MET A 148 -7.82 2.97 -22.45
CA MET A 148 -6.80 3.74 -21.71
C MET A 148 -5.42 3.10 -21.79
N ARG A 149 -5.32 1.79 -21.61
CA ARG A 149 -4.07 1.04 -21.74
C ARG A 149 -3.43 1.22 -23.12
N THR A 150 -4.24 1.08 -24.18
CA THR A 150 -3.76 1.24 -25.56
C THR A 150 -3.30 2.67 -25.82
N TRP A 151 -4.05 3.66 -25.36
CA TRP A 151 -3.71 5.07 -25.54
C TRP A 151 -2.43 5.44 -24.77
N ILE A 152 -2.32 5.05 -23.49
CA ILE A 152 -1.13 5.28 -22.67
C ILE A 152 0.08 4.59 -23.30
N GLY A 153 -0.04 3.32 -23.68
CA GLY A 153 1.04 2.54 -24.29
C GLY A 153 1.59 3.19 -25.55
N LYS A 154 0.72 3.67 -26.45
CA LYS A 154 1.15 4.39 -27.66
C LYS A 154 1.80 5.74 -27.36
N LYS A 155 1.21 6.53 -26.45
CA LYS A 155 1.64 7.90 -26.18
C LYS A 155 2.95 7.96 -25.39
N TYR A 156 3.19 7.02 -24.51
CA TYR A 156 4.33 7.00 -23.59
C TYR A 156 5.32 5.87 -23.87
N THR A 157 5.32 5.30 -25.10
CA THR A 157 6.32 4.32 -25.53
C THR A 157 7.74 4.83 -25.22
N GLY A 158 8.54 4.03 -24.53
CA GLY A 158 9.88 4.39 -24.09
C GLY A 158 9.98 5.39 -22.93
N LYS A 159 8.83 5.85 -22.39
CA LYS A 159 8.73 6.81 -21.28
C LYS A 159 7.85 6.31 -20.14
N MET A 160 7.62 5.01 -20.05
CA MET A 160 6.71 4.41 -19.08
C MET A 160 7.18 4.55 -17.64
N SER A 161 8.47 4.78 -17.42
CA SER A 161 9.06 4.98 -16.08
C SER A 161 9.09 6.43 -15.62
N CYS A 162 8.49 7.36 -16.38
CA CYS A 162 8.47 8.78 -16.05
C CYS A 162 7.12 9.19 -15.46
N ALA A 163 7.14 10.08 -14.45
CA ALA A 163 5.93 10.72 -13.96
C ALA A 163 5.24 11.53 -15.07
N SER A 164 3.91 11.55 -15.05
CA SER A 164 3.11 12.29 -16.03
C SER A 164 1.98 13.04 -15.38
N ASP A 165 2.08 14.38 -15.37
CA ASP A 165 1.03 15.27 -14.87
C ASP A 165 -0.31 15.04 -15.57
N LYS A 166 -0.27 14.71 -16.88
CA LYS A 166 -1.50 14.41 -17.63
C LYS A 166 -2.22 13.15 -17.17
N ILE A 167 -1.47 12.12 -16.80
CA ILE A 167 -2.06 10.90 -16.23
C ILE A 167 -2.57 11.20 -14.82
N TYR A 168 -1.80 11.93 -14.02
CA TYR A 168 -2.23 12.39 -12.71
C TYR A 168 -3.54 13.19 -12.78
N ASP A 169 -3.62 14.18 -13.67
CA ASP A 169 -4.82 14.98 -13.85
C ASP A 169 -6.01 14.17 -14.35
N LEU A 170 -5.79 13.16 -15.19
CA LEU A 170 -6.84 12.27 -15.65
C LEU A 170 -7.41 11.43 -14.49
N MET A 171 -6.57 10.99 -13.57
CA MET A 171 -6.97 10.16 -12.43
C MET A 171 -7.56 10.99 -11.28
N PHE A 172 -6.98 12.14 -10.96
CA PHE A 172 -7.25 12.90 -9.74
C PHE A 172 -7.72 14.33 -9.96
N GLY A 173 -7.54 14.90 -11.15
CA GLY A 173 -7.82 16.32 -11.43
C GLY A 173 -9.27 16.73 -11.19
N THR A 174 -10.22 15.80 -11.25
CA THR A 174 -11.63 16.09 -10.94
C THR A 174 -11.89 16.28 -9.44
N TYR A 175 -11.10 15.66 -8.57
CA TYR A 175 -11.26 15.78 -7.12
C TYR A 175 -10.93 17.19 -6.62
N GLY A 176 -9.85 17.77 -7.15
CA GLY A 176 -9.42 19.13 -6.78
C GLY A 176 -10.38 20.23 -7.24
N LYS A 177 -11.18 20.01 -8.29
CA LYS A 177 -12.09 21.01 -8.87
C LYS A 177 -13.13 21.55 -7.87
N LYS A 178 -13.52 20.76 -6.89
CA LYS A 178 -14.47 21.16 -5.85
C LYS A 178 -13.86 22.10 -4.80
N PHE A 179 -12.54 22.20 -4.74
CA PHE A 179 -11.78 22.94 -3.72
C PHE A 179 -10.99 24.10 -4.34
N LYS A 180 -11.64 24.90 -5.19
CA LYS A 180 -11.03 26.08 -5.86
C LYS A 180 -10.35 27.00 -4.84
N GLY A 181 -9.16 27.47 -5.17
CA GLY A 181 -8.36 28.33 -4.28
C GLY A 181 -7.70 27.63 -3.10
N ARG A 182 -7.77 26.32 -3.02
CA ARG A 182 -7.06 25.50 -2.02
C ARG A 182 -5.85 24.79 -2.66
N PRO A 183 -4.86 24.36 -1.85
CA PRO A 183 -3.73 23.55 -2.35
C PRO A 183 -4.18 22.31 -3.12
N ALA A 184 -3.40 21.84 -4.08
CA ALA A 184 -3.76 20.75 -5.00
C ALA A 184 -4.16 19.43 -4.27
N ASN A 185 -3.55 19.16 -3.12
CA ASN A 185 -3.84 17.97 -2.31
C ASN A 185 -4.91 18.17 -1.21
N TYR A 186 -5.60 19.32 -1.21
CA TYR A 186 -6.63 19.64 -0.18
C TYR A 186 -7.81 18.66 -0.21
N TRP A 187 -8.12 18.11 -1.36
CA TRP A 187 -9.18 17.10 -1.52
C TRP A 187 -8.87 15.79 -0.79
N LEU A 188 -7.59 15.50 -0.59
CA LEU A 188 -7.12 14.29 0.07
C LEU A 188 -7.16 14.46 1.60
N LEU A 189 -6.76 15.62 2.09
CA LEU A 189 -6.66 15.89 3.51
C LEU A 189 -6.89 17.37 3.80
N THR A 190 -7.91 17.68 4.61
CA THR A 190 -8.31 19.05 4.95
C THR A 190 -7.54 19.64 6.13
N ASP A 191 -6.95 18.79 6.97
CA ASP A 191 -6.08 19.21 8.09
C ASP A 191 -4.75 19.74 7.53
N ASN A 192 -4.44 21.02 7.84
CA ASN A 192 -3.27 21.69 7.30
C ASN A 192 -1.95 21.12 7.83
N GLU A 193 -1.90 20.70 9.09
CA GLU A 193 -0.67 20.17 9.70
C GLU A 193 -0.37 18.77 9.13
N LYS A 194 -1.36 17.92 9.11
CA LYS A 194 -1.21 16.56 8.54
C LYS A 194 -0.92 16.56 7.04
N ARG A 195 -1.35 17.61 6.32
CA ARG A 195 -1.09 17.74 4.88
C ARG A 195 0.36 18.06 4.56
N LYS A 196 1.11 18.63 5.50
CA LYS A 196 2.56 18.89 5.33
C LYS A 196 3.39 17.60 5.37
N GLU A 197 2.80 16.50 5.82
CA GLU A 197 3.43 15.18 5.93
C GLU A 197 3.23 14.30 4.68
N ILE A 198 2.54 14.82 3.65
CA ILE A 198 2.28 14.16 2.35
C ILE A 198 3.18 14.84 1.27
#